data_f50fe6e8b33d1fbe2aa5ffd845cb3e0a
#
_entry.id   f50fe6e8b33d1fbe2aa5ffd845cb3e0a
#
_cell.length_a   1.000
_cell.length_b   1.000
_cell.length_c   1.000
_cell.angle_alpha   90.00
_cell.angle_beta   90.00
_cell.angle_gamma   90.00
#
_symmetry.space_group_name_H-M   'P 1'
#
loop_
_entity.id
_entity.type
_entity.pdbx_description
1 polymer ?
#
loop_
_entity_poly.entity_id
_entity_poly.type
_entity_poly.pdbx_seq_one_letter_code
_entity_poly.pdbx_strand_id
1 'polypeptide(L)'
;LLKVEHLSQYFKLGQSTLKAVNDVSFDIKKGEVFGLVGESGCGKTTTGRSIIKLYNCTDGNVYFEGRRICAGTLTYKNAIKDAWKKFFKNFSKKNPPEDKKDFKCAFSELASVLKVEIKNIRSAKSDQKRCDKKYAKEKVGEVNAEYLPKLKELDKKSPEFKKLLLEYLGKRRLARKERIVTKIQMVFQDPIASLDPRMTVREIIAEGLKIRGIRNKEEINEKVYEVLEKVGLVKEHAGRYPHEFSGGQRQRIGVARAIIMRPELIIADEPISALDVSIQAQVINLLN
;
A
#
# COMPACT_ATOMS: atom_id res chain seq x y z
N LEU A 1 -9.25 -3.77 -9.68
CA LEU A 1 -8.40 -4.10 -8.54
C LEU A 1 -7.64 -2.89 -8.02
N LEU A 2 -6.82 -2.25 -8.87
CA LEU A 2 -6.06 -1.02 -8.59
C LEU A 2 -6.54 0.10 -9.51
N LYS A 3 -6.74 1.30 -8.96
CA LYS A 3 -7.00 2.51 -9.74
C LYS A 3 -6.08 3.63 -9.25
N VAL A 4 -5.34 4.22 -10.17
CA VAL A 4 -4.44 5.35 -9.94
C VAL A 4 -5.01 6.56 -10.69
N GLU A 5 -5.23 7.66 -9.96
CA GLU A 5 -5.81 8.88 -10.49
C GLU A 5 -4.89 10.08 -10.22
N HIS A 6 -4.40 10.72 -11.28
CA HIS A 6 -3.61 11.94 -11.21
C HIS A 6 -2.40 11.86 -10.26
N LEU A 7 -1.77 10.67 -10.17
CA LEU A 7 -0.65 10.43 -9.25
C LEU A 7 0.52 11.33 -9.60
N SER A 8 0.95 12.12 -8.62
CA SER A 8 2.16 12.93 -8.72
C SER A 8 3.04 12.72 -7.50
N GLN A 9 4.35 12.52 -7.74
CA GLN A 9 5.35 12.38 -6.69
C GLN A 9 6.51 13.34 -6.95
N TYR A 10 6.65 14.29 -6.04
CA TYR A 10 7.68 15.32 -6.10
C TYR A 10 8.61 15.22 -4.89
N PHE A 11 9.90 15.39 -5.14
CA PHE A 11 10.93 15.42 -4.11
C PHE A 11 11.57 16.78 -4.02
N LYS A 12 11.71 17.32 -2.81
CA LYS A 12 12.42 18.58 -2.56
C LYS A 12 13.92 18.32 -2.50
N LEU A 13 14.66 18.98 -3.34
CA LEU A 13 16.13 18.97 -3.40
C LEU A 13 16.65 20.37 -3.11
N GLY A 14 16.77 20.71 -1.83
CA GLY A 14 17.11 22.08 -1.41
C GLY A 14 16.06 23.09 -1.88
N GLN A 15 16.44 24.02 -2.76
CA GLN A 15 15.53 25.03 -3.33
C GLN A 15 14.76 24.53 -4.57
N SER A 16 15.20 23.42 -5.19
CA SER A 16 14.56 22.86 -6.37
C SER A 16 13.57 21.74 -6.01
N THR A 17 12.66 21.44 -6.94
CA THR A 17 11.70 20.34 -6.80
C THR A 17 11.83 19.41 -8.00
N LEU A 18 12.22 18.16 -7.74
CA LEU A 18 12.24 17.10 -8.73
C LEU A 18 10.83 16.52 -8.86
N LYS A 19 10.24 16.61 -10.05
CA LYS A 19 8.96 15.97 -10.39
C LYS A 19 9.25 14.58 -10.95
N ALA A 20 9.38 13.58 -10.06
CA ALA A 20 9.70 12.22 -10.47
C ALA A 20 8.53 11.49 -11.14
N VAL A 21 7.30 11.77 -10.72
CA VAL A 21 6.06 11.33 -11.36
C VAL A 21 5.15 12.53 -11.46
N ASN A 22 4.53 12.76 -12.60
CA ASN A 22 3.69 13.94 -12.84
C ASN A 22 2.42 13.53 -13.58
N ASP A 23 1.29 13.57 -12.87
CA ASP A 23 -0.06 13.38 -13.40
C ASP A 23 -0.27 12.06 -14.16
N VAL A 24 0.00 10.93 -13.51
CA VAL A 24 -0.15 9.59 -14.09
C VAL A 24 -1.46 8.96 -13.62
N SER A 25 -2.24 8.44 -14.58
CA SER A 25 -3.52 7.78 -14.33
C SER A 25 -3.59 6.46 -15.10
N PHE A 26 -4.00 5.38 -14.44
CA PHE A 26 -4.26 4.07 -15.03
C PHE A 26 -5.07 3.18 -14.09
N ASP A 27 -5.67 2.13 -14.64
CA ASP A 27 -6.44 1.13 -13.93
C ASP A 27 -5.86 -0.26 -14.19
N ILE A 28 -5.90 -1.14 -13.20
CA ILE A 28 -5.51 -2.56 -13.33
C ILE A 28 -6.69 -3.41 -12.83
N LYS A 29 -7.15 -4.32 -13.66
CA LYS A 29 -8.22 -5.27 -13.33
C LYS A 29 -7.66 -6.48 -12.58
N LYS A 30 -8.53 -7.23 -11.93
CA LYS A 30 -8.14 -8.49 -11.28
C LYS A 30 -7.73 -9.53 -12.35
N GLY A 31 -6.57 -10.16 -12.15
CA GLY A 31 -6.01 -11.13 -13.10
C GLY A 31 -5.36 -10.50 -14.35
N GLU A 32 -5.18 -9.18 -14.36
CA GLU A 32 -4.51 -8.47 -15.45
C GLU A 32 -3.01 -8.33 -15.16
N VAL A 33 -2.19 -8.53 -16.19
CA VAL A 33 -0.76 -8.21 -16.20
C VAL A 33 -0.59 -6.87 -16.88
N PHE A 34 -0.16 -5.87 -16.13
CA PHE A 34 0.01 -4.50 -16.61
C PHE A 34 1.50 -4.13 -16.69
N GLY A 35 1.97 -3.76 -17.89
CA GLY A 35 3.34 -3.34 -18.15
C GLY A 35 3.52 -1.82 -18.07
N LEU A 36 4.33 -1.32 -17.12
CA LEU A 36 4.74 0.07 -17.07
C LEU A 36 6.11 0.24 -17.75
N VAL A 37 6.10 0.81 -18.95
CA VAL A 37 7.29 0.94 -19.81
C VAL A 37 7.75 2.39 -19.89
N GLY A 38 9.05 2.61 -20.08
CA GLY A 38 9.64 3.94 -20.23
C GLY A 38 11.16 3.90 -20.03
N GLU A 39 11.85 4.98 -20.35
CA GLU A 39 13.29 5.12 -20.22
C GLU A 39 13.78 5.00 -18.76
N SER A 40 15.08 4.78 -18.59
CA SER A 40 15.69 4.79 -17.25
C SER A 40 15.51 6.17 -16.60
N GLY A 41 15.11 6.21 -15.33
CA GLY A 41 14.88 7.45 -14.60
C GLY A 41 13.53 8.14 -14.86
N CYS A 42 12.64 7.62 -15.74
CA CYS A 42 11.33 8.24 -16.02
C CYS A 42 10.29 8.06 -14.90
N GLY A 43 10.63 7.48 -13.76
CA GLY A 43 9.75 7.38 -12.59
C GLY A 43 9.00 6.07 -12.39
N LYS A 44 9.27 4.99 -13.16
CA LYS A 44 8.62 3.67 -13.02
C LYS A 44 8.69 3.13 -11.59
N THR A 45 9.89 2.98 -11.06
CA THR A 45 10.15 2.55 -9.67
C THR A 45 9.47 3.47 -8.65
N THR A 46 9.50 4.79 -8.89
CA THR A 46 8.85 5.78 -8.01
C THR A 46 7.33 5.60 -8.01
N THR A 47 6.73 5.32 -9.15
CA THR A 47 5.29 5.03 -9.27
C THR A 47 4.93 3.78 -8.45
N GLY A 48 5.65 2.67 -8.63
CA GLY A 48 5.44 1.44 -7.86
C GLY A 48 5.58 1.66 -6.35
N ARG A 49 6.64 2.35 -5.91
CA ARG A 49 6.88 2.68 -4.50
C ARG A 49 5.82 3.61 -3.90
N SER A 50 5.24 4.50 -4.72
CA SER A 50 4.13 5.36 -4.28
C SER A 50 2.84 4.55 -4.08
N ILE A 51 2.56 3.57 -4.94
CA ILE A 51 1.39 2.70 -4.82
C ILE A 51 1.43 1.88 -3.54
N ILE A 52 2.57 1.27 -3.19
CA ILE A 52 2.74 0.51 -1.94
C ILE A 52 2.94 1.40 -0.71
N LYS A 53 2.86 2.73 -0.87
CA LYS A 53 2.98 3.72 0.22
C LYS A 53 4.36 3.80 0.87
N LEU A 54 5.43 3.43 0.18
CA LEU A 54 6.78 3.77 0.63
C LEU A 54 7.01 5.28 0.56
N TYR A 55 6.37 5.95 -0.40
CA TYR A 55 6.31 7.41 -0.47
C TYR A 55 4.88 7.90 -0.20
N ASN A 56 4.78 9.04 0.44
CA ASN A 56 3.52 9.76 0.56
C ASN A 56 3.27 10.53 -0.72
N CYS A 57 2.20 10.22 -1.45
CA CYS A 57 1.87 10.91 -2.69
C CYS A 57 1.81 12.42 -2.48
N THR A 58 2.41 13.17 -3.39
CA THR A 58 2.34 14.64 -3.39
C THR A 58 0.97 15.10 -3.83
N ASP A 59 0.45 14.47 -4.90
CA ASP A 59 -0.89 14.72 -5.42
C ASP A 59 -1.51 13.45 -6.02
N GLY A 60 -2.83 13.51 -6.30
CA GLY A 60 -3.59 12.40 -6.84
C GLY A 60 -4.04 11.39 -5.79
N ASN A 61 -4.64 10.29 -6.26
CA ASN A 61 -5.23 9.26 -5.42
C ASN A 61 -4.84 7.87 -5.92
N VAL A 62 -4.67 6.93 -5.00
CA VAL A 62 -4.52 5.50 -5.30
C VAL A 62 -5.62 4.75 -4.57
N TYR A 63 -6.39 3.96 -5.31
CA TYR A 63 -7.45 3.10 -4.79
C TYR A 63 -7.07 1.64 -5.02
N PHE A 64 -7.24 0.84 -4.00
CA PHE A 64 -7.08 -0.61 -4.06
C PHE A 64 -8.36 -1.28 -3.53
N GLU A 65 -8.95 -2.18 -4.31
CA GLU A 65 -10.27 -2.77 -4.02
C GLU A 65 -11.35 -1.70 -3.69
N GLY A 66 -11.35 -0.60 -4.46
CA GLY A 66 -12.28 0.51 -4.25
C GLY A 66 -11.99 1.39 -3.03
N ARG A 67 -10.97 1.07 -2.22
CA ARG A 67 -10.59 1.84 -1.03
C ARG A 67 -9.41 2.75 -1.34
N ARG A 68 -9.51 4.01 -0.98
CA ARG A 68 -8.42 4.96 -1.14
C ARG A 68 -7.30 4.67 -0.13
N ILE A 69 -6.17 4.18 -0.62
CA ILE A 69 -5.00 3.82 0.21
C ILE A 69 -3.96 4.94 0.28
N CYS A 70 -3.80 5.73 -0.78
CA CYS A 70 -2.93 6.90 -0.82
C CYS A 70 -3.68 8.09 -1.39
N ALA A 71 -3.39 9.30 -0.88
CA ALA A 71 -3.97 10.53 -1.36
C ALA A 71 -3.02 11.70 -1.15
N GLY A 72 -2.76 12.45 -2.23
CA GLY A 72 -2.02 13.70 -2.19
C GLY A 72 -2.88 14.87 -1.72
N THR A 73 -2.25 16.01 -1.53
CA THR A 73 -2.95 17.21 -1.03
C THR A 73 -2.57 18.48 -1.77
N LEU A 74 -1.74 18.39 -2.82
CA LEU A 74 -1.21 19.56 -3.51
C LEU A 74 -2.31 20.32 -4.25
N THR A 75 -3.15 19.62 -5.00
CA THR A 75 -4.28 20.24 -5.73
C THR A 75 -5.21 20.99 -4.79
N TYR A 76 -5.58 20.42 -3.64
CA TYR A 76 -6.45 21.08 -2.65
C TYR A 76 -5.78 22.34 -2.06
N LYS A 77 -4.46 22.27 -1.79
CA LYS A 77 -3.71 23.44 -1.29
C LYS A 77 -3.60 24.55 -2.34
N ASN A 78 -3.43 24.16 -3.60
CA ASN A 78 -3.39 25.11 -4.71
C ASN A 78 -4.76 25.77 -4.90
N ALA A 79 -5.86 25.02 -4.85
CA ALA A 79 -7.22 25.57 -4.91
C ALA A 79 -7.48 26.59 -3.79
N ILE A 80 -7.04 26.32 -2.56
CA ILE A 80 -7.10 27.28 -1.44
C ILE A 80 -6.28 28.54 -1.77
N LYS A 81 -5.05 28.38 -2.24
CA LYS A 81 -4.16 29.50 -2.58
C LYS A 81 -4.74 30.36 -3.69
N ASP A 82 -5.35 29.75 -4.71
CA ASP A 82 -5.93 30.47 -5.82
C ASP A 82 -7.25 31.16 -5.43
N ALA A 83 -8.05 30.56 -4.55
CA ALA A 83 -9.22 31.22 -3.97
C ALA A 83 -8.83 32.48 -3.17
N TRP A 84 -7.77 32.40 -2.36
CA TRP A 84 -7.22 33.55 -1.67
C TRP A 84 -6.69 34.61 -2.63
N LYS A 85 -5.95 34.24 -3.67
CA LYS A 85 -5.46 35.18 -4.69
C LYS A 85 -6.62 35.92 -5.39
N LYS A 86 -7.68 35.14 -5.78
CA LYS A 86 -8.89 35.71 -6.40
C LYS A 86 -9.55 36.72 -5.47
N PHE A 87 -9.72 36.36 -4.19
CA PHE A 87 -10.31 37.24 -3.19
C PHE A 87 -9.50 38.52 -3.02
N PHE A 88 -8.17 38.43 -2.82
CA PHE A 88 -7.33 39.64 -2.67
C PHE A 88 -7.19 40.48 -3.95
N LYS A 89 -7.27 39.86 -5.14
CA LYS A 89 -7.27 40.60 -6.40
C LYS A 89 -8.53 41.47 -6.55
N ASN A 90 -9.68 40.93 -6.12
CA ASN A 90 -10.95 41.62 -6.19
C ASN A 90 -11.08 42.74 -5.14
N PHE A 91 -10.41 42.62 -3.99
CA PHE A 91 -10.49 43.54 -2.86
C PHE A 91 -9.10 44.06 -2.43
N SER A 92 -8.30 44.51 -3.39
CA SER A 92 -7.03 45.16 -3.11
C SER A 92 -7.25 46.64 -2.77
N LYS A 93 -6.21 47.31 -2.16
CA LYS A 93 -6.26 48.74 -1.91
C LYS A 93 -6.51 49.59 -3.18
N LYS A 94 -6.29 49.01 -4.39
CA LYS A 94 -6.56 49.68 -5.68
C LYS A 94 -8.03 49.49 -6.13
N ASN A 95 -8.76 48.48 -5.60
CA ASN A 95 -10.16 48.21 -5.91
C ASN A 95 -10.87 47.96 -4.57
N PRO A 96 -11.26 49.00 -3.83
CA PRO A 96 -12.08 48.83 -2.63
C PRO A 96 -13.48 48.35 -3.05
N PRO A 97 -14.15 47.51 -2.21
CA PRO A 97 -15.50 47.04 -2.50
C PRO A 97 -16.45 48.24 -2.59
N GLU A 98 -17.12 48.40 -3.74
CA GLU A 98 -18.08 49.49 -3.96
C GLU A 98 -19.34 49.26 -3.08
N ASP A 99 -19.67 47.99 -2.76
CA ASP A 99 -20.80 47.66 -1.91
C ASP A 99 -20.44 46.61 -0.85
N LYS A 100 -20.99 46.74 0.38
CA LYS A 100 -20.83 45.75 1.46
C LYS A 100 -21.41 44.41 1.09
N LYS A 101 -22.39 44.34 0.15
CA LYS A 101 -22.97 43.10 -0.37
C LYS A 101 -21.96 42.30 -1.18
N ASP A 102 -21.18 42.93 -2.05
CA ASP A 102 -20.18 42.27 -2.90
C ASP A 102 -19.07 41.66 -2.07
N PHE A 103 -18.59 42.38 -1.05
CA PHE A 103 -17.63 41.83 -0.11
C PHE A 103 -18.17 40.59 0.65
N LYS A 104 -19.41 40.65 1.13
CA LYS A 104 -20.05 39.56 1.86
C LYS A 104 -20.26 38.35 0.96
N CYS A 105 -20.62 38.55 -0.31
CA CYS A 105 -20.78 37.47 -1.30
C CYS A 105 -19.43 36.81 -1.59
N ALA A 106 -18.41 37.57 -1.93
CA ALA A 106 -17.05 37.05 -2.23
C ALA A 106 -16.42 36.36 -1.00
N PHE A 107 -16.67 36.87 0.20
CA PHE A 107 -16.21 36.22 1.44
C PHE A 107 -16.94 34.90 1.67
N SER A 108 -18.24 34.84 1.37
CA SER A 108 -19.02 33.61 1.44
C SER A 108 -18.53 32.55 0.46
N GLU A 109 -18.19 32.95 -0.79
CA GLU A 109 -17.57 32.07 -1.78
C GLU A 109 -16.22 31.52 -1.28
N LEU A 110 -15.34 32.41 -0.81
CA LEU A 110 -14.07 32.00 -0.24
C LEU A 110 -14.25 31.04 0.91
N ALA A 111 -15.13 31.34 1.86
CA ALA A 111 -15.41 30.48 3.01
C ALA A 111 -15.92 29.10 2.59
N SER A 112 -16.77 29.04 1.55
CA SER A 112 -17.28 27.77 1.01
C SER A 112 -16.15 26.91 0.41
N VAL A 113 -15.29 27.49 -0.42
CA VAL A 113 -14.12 26.80 -0.99
C VAL A 113 -13.17 26.32 0.12
N LEU A 114 -12.83 27.18 1.08
CA LEU A 114 -11.98 26.82 2.21
C LEU A 114 -12.56 25.64 3.00
N LYS A 115 -13.86 25.65 3.29
CA LYS A 115 -14.53 24.57 4.03
C LYS A 115 -14.44 23.23 3.29
N VAL A 116 -14.67 23.24 1.97
CA VAL A 116 -14.60 22.03 1.14
C VAL A 116 -13.16 21.51 1.07
N GLU A 117 -12.22 22.39 0.71
CA GLU A 117 -10.83 21.96 0.48
C GLU A 117 -10.12 21.54 1.78
N ILE A 118 -10.40 22.20 2.91
CA ILE A 118 -9.89 21.76 4.22
C ILE A 118 -10.46 20.37 4.59
N LYS A 119 -11.75 20.12 4.29
CA LYS A 119 -12.34 18.80 4.50
C LYS A 119 -11.66 17.74 3.62
N ASN A 120 -11.39 18.05 2.34
CA ASN A 120 -10.69 17.18 1.41
C ASN A 120 -9.27 16.87 1.88
N ILE A 121 -8.51 17.88 2.34
CA ILE A 121 -7.16 17.70 2.92
C ILE A 121 -7.20 16.81 4.17
N ARG A 122 -8.17 17.02 5.07
CA ARG A 122 -8.31 16.19 6.28
C ARG A 122 -8.65 14.74 5.91
N SER A 123 -9.55 14.53 4.95
CA SER A 123 -9.89 13.20 4.44
C SER A 123 -8.67 12.52 3.82
N ALA A 124 -7.96 13.20 2.90
CA ALA A 124 -6.75 12.67 2.25
C ALA A 124 -5.69 12.26 3.26
N LYS A 125 -5.38 13.13 4.23
CA LYS A 125 -4.43 12.82 5.32
C LYS A 125 -4.91 11.66 6.21
N SER A 126 -6.21 11.59 6.48
CA SER A 126 -6.79 10.48 7.26
C SER A 126 -6.65 9.15 6.53
N ASP A 127 -6.96 9.11 5.23
CA ASP A 127 -6.86 7.89 4.43
C ASP A 127 -5.42 7.45 4.29
N GLN A 128 -4.51 8.40 4.05
CA GLN A 128 -3.08 8.12 3.97
C GLN A 128 -2.51 7.52 5.27
N LYS A 129 -2.94 8.01 6.45
CA LYS A 129 -2.42 7.54 7.75
C LYS A 129 -3.18 6.35 8.32
N ARG A 130 -4.46 6.18 8.00
CA ARG A 130 -5.39 5.30 8.71
C ARG A 130 -6.10 4.28 7.83
N CYS A 131 -5.72 4.11 6.54
CA CYS A 131 -6.38 3.14 5.66
C CYS A 131 -6.34 1.73 6.26
N ASP A 132 -5.18 1.29 6.80
CA ASP A 132 -5.05 -0.02 7.44
C ASP A 132 -5.93 -0.17 8.69
N LYS A 133 -6.03 0.91 9.52
CA LYS A 133 -6.91 0.87 10.70
C LYS A 133 -8.38 0.83 10.32
N LYS A 134 -8.78 1.54 9.25
CA LYS A 134 -10.14 1.48 8.71
C LYS A 134 -10.44 0.08 8.20
N TYR A 135 -9.54 -0.49 7.41
CA TYR A 135 -9.65 -1.86 6.89
C TYR A 135 -9.75 -2.91 8.01
N ALA A 136 -8.87 -2.86 9.00
CA ALA A 136 -8.91 -3.76 10.15
C ALA A 136 -10.25 -3.64 10.93
N LYS A 137 -10.82 -2.43 11.05
CA LYS A 137 -12.11 -2.21 11.69
C LYS A 137 -13.26 -2.85 10.91
N GLU A 138 -13.24 -2.75 9.58
CA GLU A 138 -14.21 -3.41 8.70
C GLU A 138 -14.11 -4.93 8.84
N LYS A 139 -12.90 -5.50 8.80
CA LYS A 139 -12.67 -6.95 8.99
C LYS A 139 -13.13 -7.45 10.37
N VAL A 140 -12.91 -6.68 11.42
CA VAL A 140 -13.49 -6.98 12.74
C VAL A 140 -15.02 -6.93 12.70
N GLY A 141 -15.60 -5.98 11.96
CA GLY A 141 -17.05 -5.90 11.75
C GLY A 141 -17.62 -7.15 11.06
N GLU A 142 -16.95 -7.64 10.01
CA GLU A 142 -17.32 -8.87 9.30
C GLU A 142 -17.28 -10.08 10.26
N VAL A 143 -16.21 -10.25 11.03
CA VAL A 143 -16.09 -11.33 12.03
C VAL A 143 -17.19 -11.20 13.10
N ASN A 144 -17.47 -9.98 13.56
CA ASN A 144 -18.54 -9.78 14.55
C ASN A 144 -19.93 -10.16 13.96
N ALA A 145 -20.19 -9.77 12.71
CA ALA A 145 -21.46 -10.10 12.04
C ALA A 145 -21.63 -11.60 11.83
N GLU A 146 -20.56 -12.34 11.59
CA GLU A 146 -20.60 -13.80 11.42
C GLU A 146 -20.79 -14.56 12.75
N TYR A 147 -20.09 -14.15 13.81
CA TYR A 147 -19.99 -14.94 15.05
C TYR A 147 -20.97 -14.51 16.16
N LEU A 148 -21.31 -13.20 16.25
CA LEU A 148 -22.16 -12.74 17.33
C LEU A 148 -23.59 -13.30 17.29
N PRO A 149 -24.26 -13.49 16.12
CA PRO A 149 -25.56 -14.17 16.07
C PRO A 149 -25.46 -15.60 16.57
N LYS A 150 -24.48 -16.38 16.09
CA LYS A 150 -24.26 -17.77 16.49
C LYS A 150 -24.01 -17.93 17.99
N LEU A 151 -23.24 -17.01 18.58
CA LEU A 151 -22.97 -16.99 20.04
C LEU A 151 -24.22 -16.62 20.87
N LYS A 152 -25.17 -15.86 20.31
CA LYS A 152 -26.40 -15.51 21.01
C LYS A 152 -27.40 -16.68 21.09
N GLU A 153 -27.35 -17.59 20.12
CA GLU A 153 -28.25 -18.76 20.03
C GLU A 153 -27.81 -19.90 20.95
N LEU A 154 -26.54 -19.92 21.40
CA LEU A 154 -26.00 -20.99 22.22
C LEU A 154 -26.08 -20.66 23.73
N ASP A 155 -26.34 -21.69 24.54
CA ASP A 155 -26.24 -21.55 26.01
C ASP A 155 -24.79 -21.26 26.42
N LYS A 156 -24.61 -20.18 27.18
CA LYS A 156 -23.28 -19.71 27.67
C LYS A 156 -22.51 -20.76 28.50
N LYS A 157 -23.19 -21.75 29.06
CA LYS A 157 -22.58 -22.83 29.83
C LYS A 157 -22.17 -24.03 28.97
N SER A 158 -22.63 -24.10 27.73
CA SER A 158 -22.36 -25.22 26.84
C SER A 158 -20.88 -25.30 26.43
N PRO A 159 -20.31 -26.48 26.24
CA PRO A 159 -18.95 -26.66 25.71
C PRO A 159 -18.80 -26.09 24.31
N GLU A 160 -19.88 -26.13 23.51
CA GLU A 160 -19.94 -25.57 22.15
C GLU A 160 -19.79 -24.06 22.15
N PHE A 161 -20.46 -23.36 23.08
CA PHE A 161 -20.28 -21.91 23.27
C PHE A 161 -18.84 -21.54 23.56
N LYS A 162 -18.17 -22.28 24.48
CA LYS A 162 -16.77 -22.02 24.83
C LYS A 162 -15.85 -22.22 23.63
N LYS A 163 -16.05 -23.28 22.83
CA LYS A 163 -15.28 -23.55 21.62
C LYS A 163 -15.46 -22.44 20.59
N LEU A 164 -16.72 -22.07 20.30
CA LEU A 164 -17.06 -21.02 19.33
C LEU A 164 -16.54 -19.63 19.79
N LEU A 165 -16.60 -19.36 21.10
CA LEU A 165 -16.05 -18.12 21.68
C LEU A 165 -14.54 -18.03 21.51
N LEU A 166 -13.80 -19.11 21.73
CA LEU A 166 -12.35 -19.13 21.52
C LEU A 166 -11.99 -18.89 20.03
N GLU A 167 -12.73 -19.53 19.12
CA GLU A 167 -12.57 -19.33 17.68
C GLU A 167 -12.86 -17.87 17.29
N TYR A 168 -13.98 -17.30 17.76
CA TYR A 168 -14.32 -15.90 17.56
C TYR A 168 -13.22 -14.94 18.03
N LEU A 169 -12.74 -15.13 19.26
CA LEU A 169 -11.68 -14.30 19.83
C LEU A 169 -10.38 -14.40 19.03
N GLY A 170 -10.04 -15.61 18.57
CA GLY A 170 -8.90 -15.86 17.69
C GLY A 170 -9.02 -15.11 16.35
N LYS A 171 -10.14 -15.32 15.64
CA LYS A 171 -10.40 -14.64 14.36
C LYS A 171 -10.47 -13.11 14.52
N ARG A 172 -11.14 -12.62 15.55
CA ARG A 172 -11.20 -11.18 15.85
C ARG A 172 -9.83 -10.57 16.14
N ARG A 173 -8.93 -11.32 16.82
CA ARG A 173 -7.55 -10.89 17.06
C ARG A 173 -6.74 -10.80 15.77
N LEU A 174 -6.91 -11.76 14.86
CA LEU A 174 -6.28 -11.75 13.53
C LEU A 174 -6.81 -10.59 12.69
N ALA A 175 -8.12 -10.41 12.61
CA ALA A 175 -8.77 -9.33 11.87
C ALA A 175 -8.30 -7.92 12.30
N ARG A 176 -8.02 -7.71 13.60
CA ARG A 176 -7.43 -6.45 14.10
C ARG A 176 -6.03 -6.16 13.56
N LYS A 177 -5.31 -7.17 13.11
CA LYS A 177 -3.93 -7.06 12.59
C LYS A 177 -3.89 -6.99 11.08
N GLU A 178 -5.00 -7.24 10.41
CA GLU A 178 -5.07 -7.16 8.96
C GLU A 178 -4.81 -5.74 8.48
N ARG A 179 -4.03 -5.63 7.41
CA ARG A 179 -3.68 -4.37 6.76
C ARG A 179 -3.90 -4.51 5.27
N ILE A 180 -4.59 -3.56 4.68
CA ILE A 180 -4.86 -3.58 3.23
C ILE A 180 -3.57 -3.54 2.42
N VAL A 181 -2.56 -2.80 2.89
CA VAL A 181 -1.26 -2.68 2.22
C VAL A 181 -0.52 -4.02 2.15
N THR A 182 -0.77 -4.97 3.08
CA THR A 182 -0.12 -6.30 3.02
C THR A 182 -0.63 -7.18 1.87
N LYS A 183 -1.75 -6.81 1.22
CA LYS A 183 -2.26 -7.47 0.02
C LYS A 183 -1.53 -7.04 -1.25
N ILE A 184 -0.73 -5.99 -1.17
CA ILE A 184 0.12 -5.49 -2.24
C ILE A 184 1.55 -5.78 -1.83
N GLN A 185 2.30 -6.49 -2.66
CA GLN A 185 3.71 -6.79 -2.41
C GLN A 185 4.57 -6.27 -3.55
N MET A 186 5.83 -5.99 -3.26
CA MET A 186 6.78 -5.51 -4.26
C MET A 186 8.01 -6.41 -4.28
N VAL A 187 8.41 -6.78 -5.51
CA VAL A 187 9.70 -7.36 -5.80
C VAL A 187 10.61 -6.21 -6.24
N PHE A 188 11.68 -5.98 -5.51
CA PHE A 188 12.60 -4.87 -5.75
C PHE A 188 13.66 -5.24 -6.78
N GLN A 189 14.13 -4.26 -7.53
CA GLN A 189 15.16 -4.36 -8.55
C GLN A 189 16.50 -4.86 -7.97
N ASP A 190 16.91 -4.31 -6.82
CA ASP A 190 18.16 -4.72 -6.14
C ASP A 190 17.84 -5.70 -5.00
N PRO A 191 18.14 -6.99 -5.21
CA PRO A 191 17.94 -7.99 -4.16
C PRO A 191 18.90 -7.81 -2.98
N ILE A 192 20.10 -7.25 -3.21
CA ILE A 192 21.12 -7.08 -2.15
C ILE A 192 20.64 -6.02 -1.16
N ALA A 193 20.23 -4.86 -1.66
CA ALA A 193 19.73 -3.78 -0.82
C ALA A 193 18.37 -4.09 -0.17
N SER A 194 17.63 -5.07 -0.69
CA SER A 194 16.28 -5.40 -0.20
C SER A 194 16.25 -6.48 0.88
N LEU A 195 17.32 -7.23 1.10
CA LEU A 195 17.43 -8.32 2.07
C LEU A 195 18.32 -7.89 3.25
N ASP A 196 17.87 -8.07 4.48
CA ASP A 196 18.72 -7.81 5.66
C ASP A 196 19.81 -8.90 5.75
N PRO A 197 21.11 -8.54 5.65
CA PRO A 197 22.20 -9.51 5.66
C PRO A 197 22.40 -10.19 7.02
N ARG A 198 21.77 -9.71 8.08
CA ARG A 198 21.85 -10.26 9.44
C ARG A 198 20.77 -11.30 9.73
N MET A 199 19.79 -11.43 8.83
CA MET A 199 18.69 -12.37 8.96
C MET A 199 18.93 -13.59 8.07
N THR A 200 18.53 -14.77 8.55
CA THR A 200 18.50 -15.98 7.72
C THR A 200 17.40 -15.87 6.65
N VAL A 201 17.53 -16.60 5.55
CA VAL A 201 16.52 -16.67 4.49
C VAL A 201 15.14 -17.01 5.06
N ARG A 202 15.08 -17.96 6.00
CA ARG A 202 13.84 -18.29 6.70
C ARG A 202 13.23 -17.10 7.43
N GLU A 203 14.04 -16.32 8.13
CA GLU A 203 13.57 -15.15 8.89
C GLU A 203 13.05 -14.06 7.98
N ILE A 204 13.75 -13.80 6.87
CA ILE A 204 13.36 -12.81 5.86
C ILE A 204 12.01 -13.18 5.23
N ILE A 205 11.85 -14.43 4.80
CA ILE A 205 10.61 -14.90 4.17
C ILE A 205 9.47 -14.93 5.18
N ALA A 206 9.73 -15.39 6.41
CA ALA A 206 8.73 -15.52 7.47
C ALA A 206 8.28 -14.18 8.08
N GLU A 207 9.00 -13.08 7.86
CA GLU A 207 8.70 -11.79 8.48
C GLU A 207 7.26 -11.34 8.23
N GLY A 208 6.79 -11.45 6.99
CA GLY A 208 5.43 -11.10 6.63
C GLY A 208 4.37 -11.91 7.38
N LEU A 209 4.60 -13.22 7.57
CA LEU A 209 3.71 -14.09 8.33
C LEU A 209 3.65 -13.71 9.82
N LYS A 210 4.81 -13.37 10.40
CA LYS A 210 4.91 -12.90 11.80
C LYS A 210 4.14 -11.57 11.99
N ILE A 211 4.24 -10.65 11.04
CA ILE A 211 3.49 -9.37 11.04
C ILE A 211 1.98 -9.64 11.00
N ARG A 212 1.51 -10.61 10.21
CA ARG A 212 0.10 -11.06 10.21
C ARG A 212 -0.31 -11.75 11.52
N GLY A 213 0.64 -12.08 12.38
CA GLY A 213 0.38 -12.65 13.70
C GLY A 213 0.44 -14.17 13.77
N ILE A 214 0.91 -14.83 12.71
CA ILE A 214 1.21 -16.26 12.74
C ILE A 214 2.45 -16.45 13.61
N ARG A 215 2.34 -17.29 14.65
CA ARG A 215 3.41 -17.51 15.63
C ARG A 215 3.84 -18.97 15.76
N ASN A 216 3.06 -19.89 15.22
CA ASN A 216 3.41 -21.30 15.22
C ASN A 216 4.66 -21.50 14.32
N LYS A 217 5.74 -21.99 14.94
CA LYS A 217 7.03 -22.19 14.25
C LYS A 217 6.94 -23.27 13.18
N GLU A 218 6.19 -24.31 13.43
CA GLU A 218 6.00 -25.43 12.49
C GLU A 218 5.25 -24.98 11.25
N GLU A 219 4.11 -24.29 11.44
CA GLU A 219 3.32 -23.71 10.35
C GLU A 219 4.14 -22.70 9.51
N ILE A 220 4.97 -21.88 10.17
CA ILE A 220 5.85 -20.92 9.47
C ILE A 220 6.88 -21.69 8.65
N ASN A 221 7.52 -22.73 9.20
CA ASN A 221 8.54 -23.50 8.50
C ASN A 221 7.97 -24.20 7.27
N GLU A 222 6.80 -24.86 7.41
CA GLU A 222 6.12 -25.52 6.30
C GLU A 222 5.86 -24.53 5.13
N LYS A 223 5.27 -23.38 5.45
CA LYS A 223 5.00 -22.32 4.43
C LYS A 223 6.28 -21.79 3.81
N VAL A 224 7.35 -21.60 4.58
CA VAL A 224 8.64 -21.14 4.06
C VAL A 224 9.25 -22.19 3.13
N TYR A 225 9.22 -23.47 3.50
CA TYR A 225 9.76 -24.55 2.67
C TYR A 225 8.95 -24.70 1.37
N GLU A 226 7.61 -24.67 1.45
CA GLU A 226 6.74 -24.68 0.27
C GLU A 226 7.10 -23.54 -0.73
N VAL A 227 7.32 -22.35 -0.22
CA VAL A 227 7.64 -21.20 -1.05
C VAL A 227 9.06 -21.27 -1.61
N LEU A 228 10.03 -21.76 -0.85
CA LEU A 228 11.41 -21.99 -1.34
C LEU A 228 11.40 -22.97 -2.51
N GLU A 229 10.70 -24.07 -2.40
CA GLU A 229 10.55 -25.06 -3.50
C GLU A 229 9.93 -24.41 -4.75
N LYS A 230 8.87 -23.59 -4.58
CA LYS A 230 8.24 -22.86 -5.71
C LYS A 230 9.20 -21.95 -6.46
N VAL A 231 10.15 -21.32 -5.77
CA VAL A 231 11.15 -20.46 -6.42
C VAL A 231 12.41 -21.23 -6.85
N GLY A 232 12.40 -22.59 -6.80
CA GLY A 232 13.51 -23.44 -7.21
C GLY A 232 14.70 -23.39 -6.25
N LEU A 233 14.42 -23.19 -4.96
CA LEU A 233 15.40 -23.28 -3.88
C LEU A 233 15.09 -24.50 -2.98
N VAL A 234 16.11 -25.09 -2.37
CA VAL A 234 15.96 -26.25 -1.48
C VAL A 234 15.74 -25.81 -0.03
N LYS A 235 15.16 -26.71 0.78
CA LYS A 235 14.83 -26.44 2.20
C LYS A 235 16.03 -26.07 3.06
N GLU A 236 17.18 -26.67 2.77
CA GLU A 236 18.45 -26.42 3.44
C GLU A 236 18.93 -24.97 3.31
N HIS A 237 18.49 -24.28 2.28
CA HIS A 237 18.75 -22.87 2.06
C HIS A 237 18.10 -21.96 3.12
N ALA A 238 17.07 -22.42 3.82
CA ALA A 238 16.34 -21.64 4.82
C ALA A 238 17.22 -21.15 5.99
N GLY A 239 18.24 -21.94 6.36
CA GLY A 239 19.16 -21.60 7.45
C GLY A 239 20.33 -20.71 7.07
N ARG A 240 20.55 -20.45 5.78
CA ARG A 240 21.69 -19.65 5.29
C ARG A 240 21.38 -18.16 5.29
N TYR A 241 22.44 -17.36 5.18
CA TYR A 241 22.36 -15.90 5.09
C TYR A 241 22.38 -15.41 3.63
N PRO A 242 21.82 -14.24 3.30
CA PRO A 242 21.77 -13.73 1.94
C PRO A 242 23.11 -13.64 1.23
N HIS A 243 24.21 -13.36 1.95
CA HIS A 243 25.54 -13.24 1.37
C HIS A 243 26.12 -14.57 0.85
N GLU A 244 25.57 -15.71 1.26
CA GLU A 244 25.98 -17.05 0.80
C GLU A 244 25.36 -17.45 -0.54
N PHE A 245 24.54 -16.59 -1.14
CA PHE A 245 23.79 -16.85 -2.37
C PHE A 245 24.26 -16.02 -3.55
N SER A 246 24.12 -16.56 -4.77
CA SER A 246 24.32 -15.80 -6.00
C SER A 246 23.27 -14.68 -6.16
N GLY A 247 23.52 -13.71 -7.05
CA GLY A 247 22.58 -12.64 -7.33
C GLY A 247 21.19 -13.15 -7.73
N GLY A 248 21.13 -14.13 -8.63
CA GLY A 248 19.88 -14.75 -9.07
C GLY A 248 19.16 -15.53 -7.96
N GLN A 249 19.91 -16.19 -7.05
CA GLN A 249 19.29 -16.83 -5.88
C GLN A 249 18.73 -15.83 -4.90
N ARG A 250 19.41 -14.69 -4.66
CA ARG A 250 18.89 -13.60 -3.83
C ARG A 250 17.63 -13.01 -4.42
N GLN A 251 17.56 -12.85 -5.75
CA GLN A 251 16.34 -12.40 -6.42
C GLN A 251 15.19 -13.36 -6.17
N ARG A 252 15.41 -14.67 -6.26
CA ARG A 252 14.40 -15.69 -5.95
C ARG A 252 13.96 -15.65 -4.48
N ILE A 253 14.85 -15.36 -3.54
CA ILE A 253 14.50 -15.11 -2.14
C ILE A 253 13.60 -13.86 -2.01
N GLY A 254 13.90 -12.79 -2.75
CA GLY A 254 13.04 -11.60 -2.81
C GLY A 254 11.63 -11.88 -3.34
N VAL A 255 11.52 -12.71 -4.39
CA VAL A 255 10.25 -13.20 -4.91
C VAL A 255 9.53 -14.06 -3.88
N ALA A 256 10.22 -15.02 -3.24
CA ALA A 256 9.67 -15.87 -2.17
C ALA A 256 9.07 -15.04 -1.03
N ARG A 257 9.78 -13.99 -0.59
CA ARG A 257 9.29 -13.05 0.43
C ARG A 257 8.00 -12.33 0.00
N ALA A 258 7.86 -11.99 -1.28
CA ALA A 258 6.66 -11.34 -1.77
C ALA A 258 5.46 -12.31 -1.84
N ILE A 259 5.65 -13.50 -2.41
CA ILE A 259 4.55 -14.43 -2.67
C ILE A 259 4.06 -15.20 -1.43
N ILE A 260 4.88 -15.35 -0.37
CA ILE A 260 4.47 -16.04 0.86
C ILE A 260 3.25 -15.38 1.51
N MET A 261 3.10 -14.09 1.28
CA MET A 261 1.97 -13.31 1.79
C MET A 261 0.67 -13.57 1.02
N ARG A 262 0.71 -14.33 -0.09
CA ARG A 262 -0.41 -14.54 -1.01
C ARG A 262 -1.08 -13.20 -1.35
N PRO A 263 -0.33 -12.27 -1.96
CA PRO A 263 -0.83 -10.94 -2.29
C PRO A 263 -1.87 -11.00 -3.40
N GLU A 264 -2.73 -9.99 -3.47
CA GLU A 264 -3.68 -9.81 -4.57
C GLU A 264 -3.10 -8.96 -5.71
N LEU A 265 -2.04 -8.20 -5.42
CA LEU A 265 -1.27 -7.43 -6.40
C LEU A 265 0.22 -7.56 -6.11
N ILE A 266 0.99 -7.90 -7.14
CA ILE A 266 2.45 -7.86 -7.09
C ILE A 266 2.93 -6.75 -8.01
N ILE A 267 3.76 -5.86 -7.48
CA ILE A 267 4.49 -4.86 -8.25
C ILE A 267 5.91 -5.38 -8.42
N ALA A 268 6.31 -5.65 -9.65
CA ALA A 268 7.63 -6.17 -9.98
C ALA A 268 8.48 -5.05 -10.61
N ASP A 269 9.50 -4.61 -9.91
CA ASP A 269 10.45 -3.58 -10.37
C ASP A 269 11.68 -4.29 -10.95
N GLU A 270 11.71 -4.50 -12.27
CA GLU A 270 12.75 -5.23 -12.99
C GLU A 270 13.12 -6.60 -12.35
N PRO A 271 12.13 -7.48 -12.12
CA PRO A 271 12.31 -8.67 -11.28
C PRO A 271 13.25 -9.73 -11.85
N ILE A 272 13.64 -9.57 -13.10
CA ILE A 272 14.45 -10.54 -13.88
C ILE A 272 15.78 -9.96 -14.38
N SER A 273 16.08 -8.70 -14.11
CA SER A 273 17.27 -8.00 -14.66
C SER A 273 18.62 -8.67 -14.28
N ALA A 274 18.66 -9.34 -13.13
CA ALA A 274 19.85 -10.01 -12.60
C ALA A 274 19.82 -11.55 -12.77
N LEU A 275 18.87 -12.08 -13.61
CA LEU A 275 18.66 -13.51 -13.77
C LEU A 275 19.13 -14.00 -15.15
N ASP A 276 19.64 -15.23 -15.20
CA ASP A 276 19.89 -15.95 -16.45
C ASP A 276 18.59 -16.24 -17.20
N VAL A 277 18.63 -16.29 -18.51
CA VAL A 277 17.45 -16.45 -19.41
C VAL A 277 16.60 -17.66 -19.03
N SER A 278 17.22 -18.78 -18.67
CA SER A 278 16.52 -20.02 -18.26
C SER A 278 15.70 -19.84 -16.97
N ILE A 279 16.15 -18.98 -16.06
CA ILE A 279 15.53 -18.72 -14.78
C ILE A 279 14.47 -17.62 -14.91
N GLN A 280 14.63 -16.67 -15.83
CA GLN A 280 13.67 -15.61 -16.09
C GLN A 280 12.27 -16.16 -16.38
N ALA A 281 12.19 -17.17 -17.26
CA ALA A 281 10.92 -17.81 -17.61
C ALA A 281 10.23 -18.46 -16.38
N GLN A 282 11.01 -19.10 -15.51
CA GLN A 282 10.49 -19.72 -14.29
C GLN A 282 9.90 -18.67 -13.31
N VAL A 283 10.60 -17.54 -13.12
CA VAL A 283 10.17 -16.47 -12.23
C VAL A 283 8.93 -15.76 -12.81
N ILE A 284 8.88 -15.53 -14.13
CA ILE A 284 7.69 -14.93 -14.78
C ILE A 284 6.48 -15.85 -14.62
N ASN A 285 6.63 -17.15 -14.88
CA ASN A 285 5.54 -18.13 -14.72
C ASN A 285 5.05 -18.24 -13.27
N LEU A 286 5.93 -17.97 -12.30
CA LEU A 286 5.56 -17.98 -10.88
C LEU A 286 4.79 -16.72 -10.46
N LEU A 287 5.01 -15.60 -11.14
CA LEU A 287 4.35 -14.32 -10.85
C LEU A 287 2.99 -14.19 -11.56
N ASN A 288 2.76 -14.94 -12.63
CA ASN A 288 1.49 -15.06 -13.35
C ASN A 288 0.54 -16.08 -12.66
#